data_5a76588217a0e525818400dcb0800eec
#
_entry.id   5a76588217a0e525818400dcb0800eec
#
_cell.length_a   1.000
_cell.length_b   1.000
_cell.length_c   1.000
_cell.angle_alpha   90.00
_cell.angle_beta   90.00
_cell.angle_gamma   90.00
#
_symmetry.space_group_name_H-M   'P 1'
#
loop_
_entity.id
_entity.type
_entity.pdbx_description
1 polymer ?
#
loop_
_entity_poly.entity_id
_entity_poly.type
_entity_poly.pdbx_seq_one_letter_code
_entity_poly.pdbx_strand_id
1 'polypeptide(L)'
;MATYVVGDIQGCFDQFQCLLEKVSFNPDKDVIWSVGDLINRGPKNLATLRWFHERRDNAVVVLGNHDLHLMAVSAGARKMSASDNFDDILDAPDRERLIEWLHHQPLVHHEDGATLVHAGIPPMWSVSEALERAAEVEKILRGPDCIRFFNAMYGNDPIVWDDQLTGMTRLRVITNYLTRMRYCTKKGKLDLISKGPTPTAKALKGKKVAPWFSHEDRRTKHDVIIFGHWASLEGLTDSPNAIGLDTGCVWGNKMTLMALESRTFYRCTC
;
A
#
# COMPACT_ATOMS: atom_id res chain seq x y z
N MET A 1 2.96 2.56 -25.54
CA MET A 1 3.11 2.94 -24.11
C MET A 1 1.91 2.34 -23.40
N ALA A 2 2.15 1.48 -22.45
CA ALA A 2 1.11 0.85 -21.64
C ALA A 2 1.43 1.11 -20.17
N THR A 3 0.39 1.22 -19.33
CA THR A 3 0.53 1.32 -17.88
C THR A 3 0.15 0.00 -17.24
N TYR A 4 1.06 -0.56 -16.48
CA TYR A 4 0.84 -1.80 -15.75
C TYR A 4 0.81 -1.53 -14.26
N VAL A 5 -0.11 -2.18 -13.52
CA VAL A 5 -0.22 -2.05 -12.07
C VAL A 5 0.03 -3.38 -11.41
N VAL A 6 1.02 -3.47 -10.53
CA VAL A 6 1.37 -4.69 -9.80
C VAL A 6 0.90 -4.63 -8.35
N GLY A 7 0.44 -5.77 -7.83
CA GLY A 7 0.12 -5.97 -6.41
C GLY A 7 1.36 -6.00 -5.52
N ASP A 8 1.15 -6.32 -4.24
CA ASP A 8 2.21 -6.44 -3.23
C ASP A 8 3.30 -7.42 -3.69
N ILE A 9 4.52 -6.92 -3.82
CA ILE A 9 5.66 -7.73 -4.28
C ILE A 9 6.35 -8.41 -3.10
N GLN A 10 6.52 -7.69 -2.00
CA GLN A 10 7.09 -8.19 -0.76
C GLN A 10 8.39 -9.00 -0.96
N GLY A 11 9.30 -8.54 -1.82
CA GLY A 11 10.56 -9.22 -2.13
C GLY A 11 10.45 -10.49 -2.98
N CYS A 12 9.27 -10.83 -3.51
CA CYS A 12 9.08 -11.94 -4.47
C CYS A 12 9.49 -11.51 -5.89
N PHE A 13 10.75 -11.11 -6.03
CA PHE A 13 11.28 -10.47 -7.25
C PHE A 13 11.20 -11.36 -8.49
N ASP A 14 11.40 -12.66 -8.37
CA ASP A 14 11.36 -13.58 -9.51
C ASP A 14 9.96 -13.64 -10.12
N GLN A 15 8.93 -13.62 -9.30
CA GLN A 15 7.55 -13.61 -9.75
C GLN A 15 7.18 -12.27 -10.40
N PHE A 16 7.75 -11.18 -9.89
CA PHE A 16 7.62 -9.89 -10.53
C PHE A 16 8.27 -9.90 -11.92
N GLN A 17 9.48 -10.43 -12.06
CA GLN A 17 10.14 -10.59 -13.36
C GLN A 17 9.31 -11.47 -14.34
N CYS A 18 8.78 -12.58 -13.83
CA CYS A 18 7.86 -13.44 -14.62
C CYS A 18 6.66 -12.63 -15.16
N LEU A 19 6.09 -11.71 -14.39
CA LEU A 19 4.99 -10.86 -14.86
C LEU A 19 5.45 -9.88 -15.94
N LEU A 20 6.60 -9.25 -15.77
CA LEU A 20 7.17 -8.33 -16.77
C LEU A 20 7.45 -9.04 -18.09
N GLU A 21 7.97 -10.27 -18.05
CA GLU A 21 8.18 -11.12 -19.22
C GLU A 21 6.85 -11.46 -19.92
N LYS A 22 5.82 -11.87 -19.17
CA LYS A 22 4.50 -12.19 -19.71
C LYS A 22 3.85 -11.06 -20.50
N VAL A 23 4.10 -9.82 -20.10
CA VAL A 23 3.55 -8.65 -20.80
C VAL A 23 4.55 -8.04 -21.79
N SER A 24 5.74 -8.63 -21.94
CA SER A 24 6.83 -8.08 -22.74
C SER A 24 7.11 -6.60 -22.39
N PHE A 25 7.20 -6.32 -21.07
CA PHE A 25 7.37 -4.97 -20.54
C PHE A 25 8.60 -4.28 -21.15
N ASN A 26 8.39 -3.12 -21.72
CA ASN A 26 9.46 -2.30 -22.27
C ASN A 26 9.76 -1.10 -21.36
N PRO A 27 10.89 -1.11 -20.63
CA PRO A 27 11.22 -0.05 -19.68
C PRO A 27 11.41 1.35 -20.28
N ASP A 28 11.64 1.43 -21.61
CA ASP A 28 11.80 2.71 -22.30
C ASP A 28 10.48 3.34 -22.76
N LYS A 29 9.38 2.58 -22.67
CA LYS A 29 8.07 2.99 -23.20
C LYS A 29 6.91 2.81 -22.22
N ASP A 30 6.98 1.78 -21.40
CA ASP A 30 5.88 1.40 -20.52
C ASP A 30 6.08 1.94 -19.11
N VAL A 31 4.99 2.14 -18.40
CA VAL A 31 4.97 2.64 -17.02
C VAL A 31 4.53 1.50 -16.09
N ILE A 32 5.16 1.39 -14.94
CA ILE A 32 4.78 0.46 -13.89
C ILE A 32 4.29 1.21 -12.65
N TRP A 33 3.11 0.86 -12.17
CA TRP A 33 2.59 1.29 -10.88
C TRP A 33 2.64 0.15 -9.88
N SER A 34 2.99 0.42 -8.63
CA SER A 34 2.94 -0.54 -7.53
C SER A 34 2.03 -0.06 -6.43
N VAL A 35 1.17 -0.94 -5.94
CA VAL A 35 0.29 -0.67 -4.80
C VAL A 35 1.03 -0.60 -3.45
N GLY A 36 2.36 -0.62 -3.46
CA GLY A 36 3.20 -0.61 -2.26
C GLY A 36 3.56 -2.00 -1.74
N ASP A 37 4.14 -2.02 -0.54
CA ASP A 37 4.74 -3.23 0.04
C ASP A 37 5.70 -3.91 -0.94
N LEU A 38 6.68 -3.13 -1.41
CA LEU A 38 7.72 -3.63 -2.31
C LEU A 38 8.56 -4.72 -1.65
N ILE A 39 8.75 -4.61 -0.34
CA ILE A 39 9.74 -5.37 0.44
C ILE A 39 9.13 -6.05 1.66
N ASN A 40 9.96 -6.84 2.31
CA ASN A 40 9.68 -7.64 3.51
C ASN A 40 9.01 -8.98 3.19
N ARG A 41 9.26 -9.99 4.02
CA ARG A 41 8.72 -11.37 3.94
C ARG A 41 9.36 -12.24 2.86
N GLY A 42 9.47 -11.78 1.65
CA GLY A 42 10.05 -12.52 0.54
C GLY A 42 11.58 -12.43 0.49
N PRO A 43 12.24 -13.21 -0.39
CA PRO A 43 13.69 -13.46 -0.31
C PRO A 43 14.57 -12.39 -0.97
N LYS A 44 14.04 -11.50 -1.82
CA LYS A 44 14.84 -10.61 -2.68
C LYS A 44 14.43 -9.13 -2.54
N ASN A 45 14.47 -8.61 -1.30
CA ASN A 45 14.00 -7.27 -0.99
C ASN A 45 14.87 -6.19 -1.66
N LEU A 46 16.18 -6.30 -1.53
CA LEU A 46 17.12 -5.34 -2.11
C LEU A 46 17.01 -5.31 -3.66
N ALA A 47 16.88 -6.46 -4.29
CA ALA A 47 16.73 -6.54 -5.75
C ALA A 47 15.44 -5.83 -6.21
N THR A 48 14.33 -6.05 -5.49
CA THR A 48 13.05 -5.38 -5.76
C THR A 48 13.19 -3.86 -5.63
N LEU A 49 13.75 -3.39 -4.52
CA LEU A 49 13.87 -1.97 -4.25
C LEU A 49 14.77 -1.25 -5.27
N ARG A 50 15.90 -1.87 -5.62
CA ARG A 50 16.82 -1.35 -6.65
C ARG A 50 16.16 -1.26 -8.01
N TRP A 51 15.38 -2.28 -8.38
CA TRP A 51 14.71 -2.30 -9.69
C TRP A 51 13.76 -1.10 -9.84
N PHE A 52 12.96 -0.78 -8.84
CA PHE A 52 12.07 0.39 -8.85
C PHE A 52 12.83 1.71 -8.80
N HIS A 53 13.87 1.79 -7.97
CA HIS A 53 14.71 2.98 -7.89
C HIS A 53 15.42 3.30 -9.21
N GLU A 54 15.92 2.30 -9.92
CA GLU A 54 16.58 2.46 -11.23
C GLU A 54 15.61 2.93 -12.30
N ARG A 55 14.33 2.62 -12.17
CA ARG A 55 13.24 2.95 -13.12
C ARG A 55 12.30 4.02 -12.61
N ARG A 56 12.73 4.79 -11.63
CA ARG A 56 11.90 5.81 -10.96
C ARG A 56 11.22 6.82 -11.89
N ASP A 57 11.78 7.05 -13.09
CA ASP A 57 11.22 7.98 -14.06
C ASP A 57 10.00 7.39 -14.81
N ASN A 58 9.88 6.05 -14.83
CA ASN A 58 8.79 5.30 -15.45
C ASN A 58 8.07 4.37 -14.42
N ALA A 59 8.23 4.65 -13.14
CA ALA A 59 7.60 3.88 -12.06
C ALA A 59 6.91 4.79 -11.06
N VAL A 60 5.70 4.44 -10.69
CA VAL A 60 4.95 5.06 -9.58
C VAL A 60 4.78 4.02 -8.49
N VAL A 61 5.17 4.36 -7.27
CA VAL A 61 5.03 3.48 -6.10
C VAL A 61 4.26 4.24 -5.02
N VAL A 62 3.14 3.70 -4.55
CA VAL A 62 2.56 4.21 -3.31
C VAL A 62 3.14 3.46 -2.12
N LEU A 63 3.31 4.15 -1.00
CA LEU A 63 3.89 3.53 0.19
C LEU A 63 2.92 2.58 0.88
N GLY A 64 3.35 1.35 1.09
CA GLY A 64 2.69 0.38 1.94
C GLY A 64 3.16 0.42 3.39
N ASN A 65 2.53 -0.37 4.25
CA ASN A 65 2.90 -0.41 5.66
C ASN A 65 4.27 -1.06 5.90
N HIS A 66 4.71 -1.98 5.03
CA HIS A 66 6.05 -2.56 5.09
C HIS A 66 7.13 -1.57 4.64
N ASP A 67 6.86 -0.74 3.64
CA ASP A 67 7.79 0.30 3.17
C ASP A 67 7.99 1.36 4.27
N LEU A 68 6.91 1.82 4.90
CA LEU A 68 6.97 2.73 6.05
C LEU A 68 7.72 2.11 7.23
N HIS A 69 7.55 0.79 7.46
CA HIS A 69 8.25 0.08 8.50
C HIS A 69 9.76 -0.01 8.24
N LEU A 70 10.18 -0.31 7.01
CA LEU A 70 11.59 -0.29 6.62
C LEU A 70 12.22 1.09 6.90
N MET A 71 11.56 2.17 6.49
CA MET A 71 12.05 3.53 6.76
C MET A 71 12.19 3.82 8.26
N ALA A 72 11.21 3.40 9.08
CA ALA A 72 11.26 3.58 10.52
C ALA A 72 12.40 2.79 11.18
N VAL A 73 12.67 1.57 10.71
CA VAL A 73 13.79 0.74 11.19
C VAL A 73 15.11 1.35 10.76
N SER A 74 15.26 1.75 9.50
CA SER A 74 16.47 2.40 8.97
C SER A 74 16.81 3.70 9.71
N ALA A 75 15.79 4.45 10.14
CA ALA A 75 15.96 5.67 10.95
C ALA A 75 16.21 5.40 12.45
N GLY A 76 16.27 4.14 12.88
CA GLY A 76 16.45 3.76 14.29
C GLY A 76 15.22 4.04 15.19
N ALA A 77 14.08 4.45 14.61
CA ALA A 77 12.84 4.69 15.34
C ALA A 77 12.13 3.40 15.76
N ARG A 78 12.46 2.27 15.13
CA ARG A 78 11.91 0.95 15.43
C ARG A 78 12.97 -0.12 15.31
N LYS A 79 12.82 -1.20 16.07
CA LYS A 79 13.63 -2.42 15.89
C LYS A 79 12.91 -3.36 14.92
N MET A 80 13.67 -4.13 14.17
CA MET A 80 13.15 -5.26 13.41
C MET A 80 12.44 -6.25 14.33
N SER A 81 11.35 -6.80 13.86
CA SER A 81 10.67 -7.94 14.48
C SER A 81 11.26 -9.25 13.95
N ALA A 82 11.02 -10.35 14.66
CA ALA A 82 11.48 -11.69 14.23
C ALA A 82 10.90 -12.14 12.86
N SER A 83 9.88 -11.47 12.39
CA SER A 83 9.26 -11.75 11.09
C SER A 83 9.74 -10.84 9.96
N ASP A 84 10.56 -9.83 10.24
CA ASP A 84 11.15 -8.97 9.21
C ASP A 84 12.42 -9.61 8.66
N ASN A 85 12.70 -9.40 7.38
CA ASN A 85 13.84 -10.02 6.69
C ASN A 85 14.48 -9.11 5.63
N PHE A 86 14.53 -7.81 5.88
CA PHE A 86 15.12 -6.81 4.97
C PHE A 86 16.53 -6.35 5.40
N ASP A 87 17.28 -7.22 6.10
CA ASP A 87 18.69 -6.99 6.46
C ASP A 87 19.53 -6.68 5.23
N ASP A 88 19.24 -7.36 4.11
CA ASP A 88 19.90 -7.13 2.83
C ASP A 88 19.84 -5.67 2.36
N ILE A 89 18.75 -4.95 2.67
CA ILE A 89 18.63 -3.50 2.41
C ILE A 89 19.41 -2.69 3.43
N LEU A 90 19.33 -3.04 4.72
CA LEU A 90 19.98 -2.29 5.80
C LEU A 90 21.50 -2.35 5.72
N ASP A 91 22.05 -3.46 5.22
CA ASP A 91 23.48 -3.68 5.02
C ASP A 91 23.98 -3.22 3.63
N ALA A 92 23.09 -2.80 2.75
CA ALA A 92 23.44 -2.40 1.40
C ALA A 92 24.28 -1.11 1.37
N PRO A 93 25.32 -1.03 0.52
CA PRO A 93 26.15 0.18 0.40
C PRO A 93 25.39 1.40 -0.14
N ASP A 94 24.29 1.18 -0.81
CA ASP A 94 23.39 2.21 -1.37
C ASP A 94 22.10 2.40 -0.56
N ARG A 95 22.04 1.88 0.68
CA ARG A 95 20.90 1.99 1.58
C ARG A 95 20.35 3.41 1.68
N GLU A 96 21.21 4.38 1.97
CA GLU A 96 20.78 5.77 2.19
C GLU A 96 20.06 6.32 0.96
N ARG A 97 20.57 6.06 -0.24
CA ARG A 97 19.96 6.50 -1.50
C ARG A 97 18.60 5.84 -1.72
N LEU A 98 18.47 4.54 -1.42
CA LEU A 98 17.21 3.79 -1.57
C LEU A 98 16.16 4.26 -0.58
N ILE A 99 16.53 4.49 0.67
CA ILE A 99 15.64 5.00 1.72
C ILE A 99 15.21 6.43 1.41
N GLU A 100 16.12 7.30 0.98
CA GLU A 100 15.80 8.68 0.57
C GLU A 100 14.80 8.69 -0.59
N TRP A 101 14.95 7.80 -1.56
CA TRP A 101 13.98 7.64 -2.63
C TRP A 101 12.60 7.24 -2.10
N LEU A 102 12.50 6.30 -1.15
CA LEU A 102 11.22 5.91 -0.53
C LEU A 102 10.55 7.09 0.19
N HIS A 103 11.30 7.95 0.87
CA HIS A 103 10.75 9.15 1.53
C HIS A 103 9.98 10.07 0.58
N HIS A 104 10.27 10.00 -0.72
CA HIS A 104 9.64 10.83 -1.74
C HIS A 104 8.46 10.15 -2.45
N GLN A 105 8.20 8.86 -2.15
CA GLN A 105 7.06 8.17 -2.76
C GLN A 105 5.73 8.63 -2.12
N PRO A 106 4.64 8.71 -2.90
CA PRO A 106 3.33 9.11 -2.41
C PRO A 106 2.65 8.00 -1.59
N LEU A 107 1.64 8.36 -0.81
CA LEU A 107 0.70 7.41 -0.18
C LEU A 107 -0.54 7.17 -1.04
N VAL A 108 -0.89 8.14 -1.88
CA VAL A 108 -1.98 8.05 -2.86
C VAL A 108 -1.51 8.69 -4.15
N HIS A 109 -1.76 8.03 -5.27
CA HIS A 109 -1.51 8.57 -6.61
C HIS A 109 -2.80 8.55 -7.42
N HIS A 110 -3.07 9.60 -8.18
CA HIS A 110 -4.26 9.69 -9.04
C HIS A 110 -3.86 10.23 -10.40
N GLU A 111 -4.06 9.43 -11.43
CA GLU A 111 -3.77 9.75 -12.83
C GLU A 111 -4.69 8.93 -13.75
N ASP A 112 -5.02 9.46 -14.92
CA ASP A 112 -5.82 8.78 -15.96
C ASP A 112 -7.16 8.19 -15.45
N GLY A 113 -7.79 8.84 -14.47
CA GLY A 113 -9.05 8.40 -13.89
C GLY A 113 -8.96 7.19 -12.95
N ALA A 114 -7.75 6.76 -12.62
CA ALA A 114 -7.49 5.71 -11.64
C ALA A 114 -6.76 6.24 -10.40
N THR A 115 -7.09 5.72 -9.24
CA THR A 115 -6.44 6.07 -7.96
C THR A 115 -5.75 4.85 -7.39
N LEU A 116 -4.46 4.98 -7.15
CA LEU A 116 -3.62 3.98 -6.51
C LEU A 116 -3.47 4.30 -5.02
N VAL A 117 -3.68 3.34 -4.16
CA VAL A 117 -3.50 3.45 -2.71
C VAL A 117 -3.17 2.09 -2.14
N HIS A 118 -2.36 2.01 -1.08
CA HIS A 118 -1.96 0.69 -0.59
C HIS A 118 -3.12 -0.11 0.01
N ALA A 119 -3.89 0.43 0.98
CA ALA A 119 -4.95 -0.33 1.63
C ALA A 119 -6.36 0.07 1.18
N GLY A 120 -6.64 1.37 1.04
CA GLY A 120 -7.95 1.85 0.62
C GLY A 120 -8.24 3.28 1.04
N ILE A 121 -9.42 3.77 0.62
CA ILE A 121 -9.94 5.09 0.98
C ILE A 121 -11.20 4.90 1.83
N PRO A 122 -11.26 5.48 3.03
CA PRO A 122 -12.41 5.28 3.91
C PRO A 122 -13.69 5.88 3.32
N PRO A 123 -14.88 5.34 3.64
CA PRO A 123 -16.14 5.71 2.98
C PRO A 123 -16.47 7.20 2.96
N MET A 124 -16.04 7.94 3.99
CA MET A 124 -16.32 9.36 4.12
C MET A 124 -15.38 10.28 3.33
N TRP A 125 -14.29 9.79 2.76
CA TRP A 125 -13.37 10.61 1.97
C TRP A 125 -13.61 10.45 0.47
N SER A 126 -13.52 11.56 -0.27
CA SER A 126 -13.35 11.57 -1.72
C SER A 126 -11.88 11.30 -2.09
N VAL A 127 -11.61 11.10 -3.38
CA VAL A 127 -10.23 11.00 -3.89
C VAL A 127 -9.43 12.27 -3.57
N SER A 128 -10.02 13.46 -3.79
CA SER A 128 -9.35 14.74 -3.48
C SER A 128 -8.97 14.85 -2.00
N GLU A 129 -9.89 14.52 -1.09
CA GLU A 129 -9.60 14.53 0.33
C GLU A 129 -8.56 13.47 0.75
N ALA A 130 -8.53 12.31 0.09
CA ALA A 130 -7.50 11.32 0.33
C ALA A 130 -6.12 11.82 -0.10
N LEU A 131 -6.01 12.49 -1.26
CA LEU A 131 -4.78 13.12 -1.73
C LEU A 131 -4.30 14.24 -0.81
N GLU A 132 -5.21 15.13 -0.36
CA GLU A 132 -4.88 16.21 0.58
C GLU A 132 -4.31 15.65 1.90
N ARG A 133 -4.94 14.61 2.44
CA ARG A 133 -4.50 13.97 3.69
C ARG A 133 -3.21 13.16 3.51
N ALA A 134 -3.04 12.49 2.37
CA ALA A 134 -1.78 11.83 2.02
C ALA A 134 -0.62 12.84 2.01
N ALA A 135 -0.81 14.01 1.41
CA ALA A 135 0.18 15.07 1.36
C ALA A 135 0.62 15.57 2.75
N GLU A 136 -0.26 15.52 3.78
CA GLU A 136 0.11 15.85 5.15
C GLU A 136 1.18 14.89 5.69
N VAL A 137 1.02 13.59 5.46
CA VAL A 137 1.99 12.55 5.89
C VAL A 137 3.26 12.60 5.03
N GLU A 138 3.12 12.76 3.73
CA GLU A 138 4.26 12.86 2.79
C GLU A 138 5.16 14.05 3.12
N LYS A 139 4.56 15.19 3.50
CA LYS A 139 5.32 16.36 3.95
C LYS A 139 6.16 16.07 5.19
N ILE A 140 5.63 15.31 6.15
CA ILE A 140 6.36 14.92 7.36
C ILE A 140 7.47 13.91 7.05
N LEU A 141 7.21 12.95 6.15
CA LEU A 141 8.21 11.98 5.72
C LEU A 141 9.45 12.65 5.11
N ARG A 142 9.27 13.76 4.39
CA ARG A 142 10.34 14.55 3.76
C ARG A 142 10.93 15.65 4.68
N GLY A 143 10.38 15.79 5.89
CA GLY A 143 10.73 16.88 6.79
C GLY A 143 11.56 16.45 8.00
N PRO A 144 12.01 17.43 8.81
CA PRO A 144 12.84 17.15 9.99
C PRO A 144 12.11 16.37 11.09
N ASP A 145 10.79 16.36 11.11
CA ASP A 145 9.97 15.65 12.09
C ASP A 145 9.72 14.17 11.73
N CYS A 146 10.37 13.65 10.68
CA CYS A 146 10.17 12.29 10.17
C CYS A 146 10.39 11.22 11.25
N ILE A 147 11.47 11.30 12.03
CA ILE A 147 11.75 10.34 13.12
C ILE A 147 10.66 10.40 14.19
N ARG A 148 10.16 11.61 14.52
CA ARG A 148 9.06 11.79 15.46
C ARG A 148 7.78 11.13 14.93
N PHE A 149 7.50 11.25 13.63
CA PHE A 149 6.39 10.57 12.98
C PHE A 149 6.55 9.05 13.04
N PHE A 150 7.70 8.49 12.71
CA PHE A 150 7.95 7.05 12.78
C PHE A 150 7.74 6.48 14.18
N ASN A 151 8.13 7.19 15.23
CA ASN A 151 7.84 6.79 16.60
C ASN A 151 6.34 6.82 16.93
N ALA A 152 5.58 7.71 16.29
CA ALA A 152 4.18 7.96 16.59
C ALA A 152 3.19 7.21 15.67
N MET A 153 3.61 6.77 14.48
CA MET A 153 2.71 6.18 13.49
C MET A 153 2.14 4.81 13.89
N TYR A 154 2.84 4.10 14.77
CA TYR A 154 2.37 2.81 15.27
C TYR A 154 1.23 2.98 16.27
N GLY A 155 0.33 1.99 16.29
CA GLY A 155 -0.82 1.96 17.17
C GLY A 155 -2.13 2.01 16.42
N ASN A 156 -3.19 1.67 17.12
CA ASN A 156 -4.53 1.52 16.54
C ASN A 156 -5.46 2.69 16.88
N ASP A 157 -5.16 3.45 17.92
CA ASP A 157 -6.02 4.52 18.41
C ASP A 157 -5.52 5.91 17.98
N PRO A 158 -6.46 6.81 17.66
CA PRO A 158 -7.90 6.60 17.53
C PRO A 158 -8.26 5.81 16.26
N ILE A 159 -9.36 5.04 16.30
CA ILE A 159 -9.82 4.21 15.19
C ILE A 159 -10.85 4.90 14.29
N VAL A 160 -11.07 6.18 14.47
CA VAL A 160 -12.04 6.95 13.71
C VAL A 160 -11.47 8.33 13.37
N TRP A 161 -11.77 8.79 12.16
CA TRP A 161 -11.44 10.13 11.72
C TRP A 161 -12.30 11.18 12.43
N ASP A 162 -11.65 12.27 12.78
CA ASP A 162 -12.28 13.51 13.23
C ASP A 162 -11.46 14.67 12.63
N ASP A 163 -12.13 15.64 12.04
CA ASP A 163 -11.45 16.80 11.44
C ASP A 163 -10.70 17.67 12.49
N GLN A 164 -11.05 17.53 13.76
CA GLN A 164 -10.36 18.19 14.89
C GLN A 164 -9.06 17.48 15.30
N LEU A 165 -8.74 16.31 14.76
CA LEU A 165 -7.47 15.65 15.03
C LEU A 165 -6.31 16.51 14.54
N THR A 166 -5.27 16.60 15.36
CA THR A 166 -4.07 17.40 15.08
C THR A 166 -2.78 16.61 15.33
N GLY A 167 -1.66 17.13 14.81
CA GLY A 167 -0.32 16.61 15.08
C GLY A 167 -0.15 15.14 14.71
N MET A 168 0.69 14.42 15.44
CA MET A 168 1.05 13.03 15.15
C MET A 168 -0.13 12.07 15.25
N THR A 169 -1.14 12.36 16.07
CA THR A 169 -2.36 11.55 16.16
C THR A 169 -3.16 11.61 14.85
N ARG A 170 -3.30 12.78 14.24
CA ARG A 170 -3.94 12.97 12.94
C ARG A 170 -3.19 12.18 11.85
N LEU A 171 -1.87 12.32 11.78
CA LEU A 171 -1.04 11.62 10.80
C LEU A 171 -1.12 10.09 10.96
N ARG A 172 -1.15 9.57 12.18
CA ARG A 172 -1.34 8.13 12.45
C ARG A 172 -2.67 7.61 11.90
N VAL A 173 -3.76 8.35 12.11
CA VAL A 173 -5.08 7.94 11.62
C VAL A 173 -5.11 7.93 10.09
N ILE A 174 -4.55 8.94 9.43
CA ILE A 174 -4.40 8.98 7.97
C ILE A 174 -3.63 7.76 7.49
N THR A 175 -2.45 7.51 8.08
CA THR A 175 -1.60 6.37 7.75
C THR A 175 -2.36 5.04 7.92
N ASN A 176 -3.09 4.87 9.02
CA ASN A 176 -3.87 3.65 9.27
C ASN A 176 -4.96 3.42 8.22
N TYR A 177 -5.63 4.47 7.74
CA TYR A 177 -6.60 4.34 6.65
C TYR A 177 -5.92 3.94 5.34
N LEU A 178 -4.89 4.67 4.94
CA LEU A 178 -4.30 4.51 3.62
C LEU A 178 -3.43 3.26 3.49
N THR A 179 -2.89 2.75 4.62
CA THR A 179 -1.92 1.63 4.57
C THR A 179 -2.33 0.37 5.35
N ARG A 180 -3.40 0.39 6.16
CA ARG A 180 -3.75 -0.75 7.03
C ARG A 180 -5.23 -1.12 7.05
N MET A 181 -6.09 -0.30 6.46
CA MET A 181 -7.54 -0.52 6.47
C MET A 181 -7.93 -1.75 5.66
N ARG A 182 -8.82 -2.57 6.23
CA ARG A 182 -9.55 -3.64 5.54
C ARG A 182 -11.05 -3.46 5.75
N TYR A 183 -11.46 -3.52 6.99
CA TYR A 183 -12.83 -3.38 7.44
C TYR A 183 -13.03 -2.07 8.18
N CYS A 184 -14.18 -1.47 7.96
CA CYS A 184 -14.62 -0.32 8.75
C CYS A 184 -16.16 -0.31 8.87
N THR A 185 -16.67 0.53 9.76
CA THR A 185 -18.10 0.86 9.77
C THR A 185 -18.42 1.86 8.65
N LYS A 186 -19.72 2.05 8.33
CA LYS A 186 -20.19 3.08 7.40
C LYS A 186 -19.64 4.49 7.71
N LYS A 187 -19.41 4.81 9.00
CA LYS A 187 -18.83 6.07 9.45
C LYS A 187 -17.29 6.05 9.53
N GLY A 188 -16.65 5.07 8.89
CA GLY A 188 -15.19 4.96 8.82
C GLY A 188 -14.52 4.48 10.10
N LYS A 189 -15.23 4.02 11.13
CA LYS A 189 -14.56 3.47 12.31
C LYS A 189 -13.81 2.20 11.92
N LEU A 190 -12.47 2.20 12.05
CA LEU A 190 -11.59 1.11 11.64
C LEU A 190 -11.76 -0.16 12.49
N ASP A 191 -11.73 -1.30 11.84
CA ASP A 191 -11.41 -2.58 12.44
C ASP A 191 -10.01 -3.02 11.96
N LEU A 192 -9.04 -2.90 12.83
CA LEU A 192 -7.64 -3.29 12.57
C LEU A 192 -7.29 -4.68 13.10
N ILE A 193 -8.29 -5.45 13.55
CA ILE A 193 -8.13 -6.79 14.12
C ILE A 193 -8.40 -7.86 13.06
N SER A 194 -9.46 -7.70 12.28
CA SER A 194 -9.86 -8.66 11.24
C SER A 194 -8.91 -8.61 10.05
N LYS A 195 -8.36 -9.77 9.68
CA LYS A 195 -7.40 -9.88 8.56
C LYS A 195 -7.85 -10.88 7.49
N GLY A 196 -8.77 -11.76 7.83
CA GLY A 196 -9.33 -12.77 6.92
C GLY A 196 -10.34 -12.18 5.92
N PRO A 197 -10.95 -13.01 5.06
CA PRO A 197 -11.95 -12.58 4.10
C PRO A 197 -13.31 -12.22 4.74
N THR A 198 -13.50 -12.57 6.01
CA THR A 198 -14.66 -12.19 6.81
C THR A 198 -14.24 -11.55 8.14
N PRO A 199 -15.04 -10.60 8.69
CA PRO A 199 -14.75 -10.00 9.98
C PRO A 199 -14.73 -11.05 11.09
N THR A 200 -13.82 -10.91 12.06
CA THR A 200 -13.79 -11.80 13.21
C THR A 200 -14.92 -11.46 14.20
N ALA A 201 -15.36 -12.44 15.00
CA ALA A 201 -16.36 -12.24 16.04
C ALA A 201 -15.95 -11.20 17.12
N LYS A 202 -14.66 -10.88 17.21
CA LYS A 202 -14.10 -9.84 18.10
C LYS A 202 -14.10 -8.45 17.48
N ALA A 203 -14.37 -8.35 16.15
CA ALA A 203 -14.41 -7.10 15.44
C ALA A 203 -15.47 -6.18 16.02
N LEU A 204 -15.07 -5.04 16.54
CA LEU A 204 -15.91 -3.93 17.02
C LEU A 204 -17.27 -4.41 17.60
N LYS A 205 -17.27 -5.11 18.75
CA LYS A 205 -18.45 -5.68 19.41
C LYS A 205 -19.71 -4.81 19.22
N GLY A 206 -20.76 -5.41 18.63
CA GLY A 206 -22.05 -4.76 18.44
C GLY A 206 -22.12 -3.72 17.29
N LYS A 207 -21.09 -3.56 16.46
CA LYS A 207 -21.11 -2.67 15.28
C LYS A 207 -20.97 -3.47 14.00
N LYS A 208 -21.79 -3.12 13.01
CA LYS A 208 -21.70 -3.70 11.67
C LYS A 208 -20.44 -3.14 10.98
N VAL A 209 -19.45 -3.99 10.76
CA VAL A 209 -18.26 -3.71 9.93
C VAL A 209 -18.37 -4.45 8.62
N ALA A 210 -17.84 -3.86 7.55
CA ALA A 210 -17.79 -4.42 6.22
C ALA A 210 -16.47 -4.03 5.54
N PRO A 211 -16.07 -4.71 4.45
CA PRO A 211 -14.98 -4.25 3.61
C PRO A 211 -15.19 -2.77 3.25
N TRP A 212 -14.13 -1.96 3.27
CA TRP A 212 -14.26 -0.52 3.04
C TRP A 212 -14.93 -0.21 1.70
N PHE A 213 -14.69 -1.02 0.68
CA PHE A 213 -15.22 -0.84 -0.68
C PHE A 213 -16.68 -1.29 -0.84
N SER A 214 -17.26 -2.04 0.10
CA SER A 214 -18.64 -2.54 0.03
C SER A 214 -19.69 -1.56 0.59
N HIS A 215 -19.25 -0.44 1.18
CA HIS A 215 -20.19 0.59 1.66
C HIS A 215 -20.82 1.34 0.49
N GLU A 216 -22.15 1.23 0.34
CA GLU A 216 -22.90 1.85 -0.79
C GLU A 216 -22.77 3.37 -0.83
N ASP A 217 -22.65 4.01 0.33
CA ASP A 217 -22.56 5.48 0.44
C ASP A 217 -21.11 5.98 0.42
N ARG A 218 -20.11 5.13 0.11
CA ARG A 218 -18.74 5.61 0.00
C ARG A 218 -18.62 6.69 -1.07
N ARG A 219 -17.92 7.75 -0.76
CA ARG A 219 -17.78 8.90 -1.67
C ARG A 219 -17.00 8.56 -2.94
N THR A 220 -16.16 7.51 -2.87
CA THR A 220 -15.40 6.97 -4.02
C THR A 220 -16.15 5.88 -4.79
N LYS A 221 -17.48 5.79 -4.70
CA LYS A 221 -18.27 4.71 -5.33
C LYS A 221 -18.07 4.62 -6.84
N HIS A 222 -17.89 5.76 -7.49
CA HIS A 222 -17.77 5.87 -8.94
C HIS A 222 -16.31 6.03 -9.41
N ASP A 223 -15.35 6.15 -8.47
CA ASP A 223 -13.94 6.27 -8.77
C ASP A 223 -13.29 4.88 -8.85
N VAL A 224 -12.35 4.72 -9.77
CA VAL A 224 -11.53 3.50 -9.85
C VAL A 224 -10.44 3.56 -8.81
N ILE A 225 -10.52 2.69 -7.81
CA ILE A 225 -9.53 2.56 -6.73
C ILE A 225 -8.80 1.23 -6.87
N ILE A 226 -7.48 1.28 -7.07
CA ILE A 226 -6.61 0.10 -7.17
C ILE A 226 -5.80 0.00 -5.89
N PHE A 227 -5.80 -1.19 -5.27
CA PHE A 227 -5.20 -1.37 -3.96
C PHE A 227 -4.57 -2.76 -3.76
N GLY A 228 -3.74 -2.88 -2.73
CA GLY A 228 -3.06 -4.09 -2.27
C GLY A 228 -3.45 -4.52 -0.85
N HIS A 229 -2.46 -4.82 -0.02
CA HIS A 229 -2.56 -5.02 1.42
C HIS A 229 -3.40 -6.21 1.90
N TRP A 230 -4.36 -6.67 1.14
CA TRP A 230 -5.37 -7.62 1.62
C TRP A 230 -5.29 -8.97 0.89
N ALA A 231 -4.20 -9.68 1.11
CA ALA A 231 -3.88 -10.96 0.48
C ALA A 231 -5.04 -11.98 0.54
N SER A 232 -5.76 -12.04 1.67
CA SER A 232 -6.84 -13.01 1.86
C SER A 232 -8.10 -12.76 1.04
N LEU A 233 -8.20 -11.63 0.33
CA LEU A 233 -9.25 -11.41 -0.68
C LEU A 233 -8.93 -12.11 -2.00
N GLU A 234 -7.66 -12.45 -2.26
CA GLU A 234 -7.19 -12.98 -3.53
C GLU A 234 -7.65 -12.14 -4.75
N GLY A 235 -7.80 -10.83 -4.54
CA GLY A 235 -8.29 -9.88 -5.54
C GLY A 235 -9.81 -9.85 -5.73
N LEU A 236 -10.58 -10.63 -4.97
CA LEU A 236 -12.04 -10.72 -5.09
C LEU A 236 -12.72 -9.62 -4.27
N THR A 237 -13.23 -8.61 -4.95
CA THR A 237 -13.89 -7.46 -4.30
C THR A 237 -15.40 -7.39 -4.56
N ASP A 238 -15.90 -8.10 -5.57
CA ASP A 238 -17.28 -7.99 -6.08
C ASP A 238 -17.70 -6.54 -6.37
N SER A 239 -16.71 -5.68 -6.64
CA SER A 239 -16.89 -4.25 -6.92
C SER A 239 -16.12 -3.87 -8.19
N PRO A 240 -16.77 -3.37 -9.24
CA PRO A 240 -16.12 -3.08 -10.52
C PRO A 240 -15.08 -1.95 -10.40
N ASN A 241 -15.23 -1.08 -9.41
CA ASN A 241 -14.40 0.11 -9.22
C ASN A 241 -13.43 0.02 -8.03
N ALA A 242 -13.41 -1.10 -7.30
CA ALA A 242 -12.41 -1.37 -6.27
C ALA A 242 -11.63 -2.62 -6.68
N ILE A 243 -10.40 -2.43 -7.16
CA ILE A 243 -9.59 -3.48 -7.77
C ILE A 243 -8.48 -3.87 -6.80
N GLY A 244 -8.61 -5.05 -6.17
CA GLY A 244 -7.59 -5.61 -5.31
C GLY A 244 -6.54 -6.37 -6.14
N LEU A 245 -5.24 -6.08 -5.92
CA LEU A 245 -4.15 -6.73 -6.64
C LEU A 245 -3.25 -7.58 -5.74
N ASP A 246 -3.35 -7.46 -4.42
CA ASP A 246 -2.65 -8.37 -3.51
C ASP A 246 -3.32 -9.74 -3.54
N THR A 247 -2.65 -10.68 -4.16
CA THR A 247 -3.12 -12.06 -4.31
C THR A 247 -2.24 -13.06 -3.54
N GLY A 248 -1.46 -12.56 -2.58
CA GLY A 248 -0.78 -13.36 -1.57
C GLY A 248 0.44 -14.12 -2.06
N CYS A 249 1.24 -13.55 -2.94
CA CYS A 249 2.43 -14.20 -3.49
C CYS A 249 3.37 -14.70 -2.38
N VAL A 250 3.73 -13.87 -1.43
CA VAL A 250 4.64 -14.24 -0.33
C VAL A 250 4.09 -15.37 0.55
N TRP A 251 2.81 -15.69 0.45
CA TRP A 251 2.13 -16.78 1.14
C TRP A 251 1.95 -18.04 0.27
N GLY A 252 2.62 -18.09 -0.90
CA GLY A 252 2.60 -19.24 -1.81
C GLY A 252 1.42 -19.25 -2.79
N ASN A 253 0.72 -18.12 -2.96
CA ASN A 253 -0.35 -18.00 -3.94
C ASN A 253 0.17 -17.48 -5.29
N LYS A 254 -0.28 -16.31 -5.71
CA LYS A 254 0.05 -15.71 -7.01
C LYS A 254 0.45 -14.26 -6.82
N MET A 255 1.27 -13.74 -7.73
CA MET A 255 1.44 -12.32 -7.95
C MET A 255 0.57 -11.89 -9.13
N THR A 256 -0.13 -10.78 -8.99
CA THR A 256 -1.03 -10.26 -10.02
C THR A 256 -0.53 -8.91 -10.52
N LEU A 257 -0.56 -8.77 -11.85
CA LEU A 257 -0.34 -7.52 -12.56
C LEU A 257 -1.55 -7.25 -13.46
N MET A 258 -1.97 -6.00 -13.57
CA MET A 258 -3.06 -5.57 -14.43
C MET A 258 -2.55 -4.55 -15.45
N ALA A 259 -2.91 -4.72 -16.72
CA ALA A 259 -2.81 -3.64 -17.71
C ALA A 259 -3.94 -2.64 -17.44
N LEU A 260 -3.61 -1.38 -17.16
CA LEU A 260 -4.55 -0.38 -16.67
C LEU A 260 -5.66 -0.08 -17.70
N GLU A 261 -5.29 0.13 -18.95
CA GLU A 261 -6.18 0.56 -20.02
C GLU A 261 -7.22 -0.51 -20.39
N SER A 262 -6.80 -1.79 -20.42
CA SER A 262 -7.66 -2.91 -20.81
C SER A 262 -8.27 -3.65 -19.63
N ARG A 263 -7.79 -3.39 -18.41
CA ARG A 263 -8.09 -4.17 -17.19
C ARG A 263 -7.83 -5.67 -17.35
N THR A 264 -6.85 -6.02 -18.17
CA THR A 264 -6.42 -7.41 -18.36
C THR A 264 -5.48 -7.82 -17.24
N PHE A 265 -5.74 -8.96 -16.62
CA PHE A 265 -4.95 -9.46 -15.47
C PHE A 265 -3.98 -10.56 -15.91
N TYR A 266 -2.74 -10.43 -15.48
CA TYR A 266 -1.68 -11.41 -15.64
C TYR A 266 -1.26 -11.94 -14.27
N ARG A 267 -0.92 -13.23 -14.19
CA ARG A 267 -0.56 -13.86 -12.92
C ARG A 267 0.63 -14.78 -13.06
N CYS A 268 1.51 -14.79 -12.05
CA CYS A 268 2.58 -15.78 -11.89
C CYS A 268 2.40 -16.51 -10.55
N THR A 269 2.59 -17.81 -10.53
CA THR A 269 2.53 -18.63 -9.31
C THR A 269 3.77 -18.38 -8.46
N CYS A 270 3.62 -18.39 -7.15
CA CYS A 270 4.67 -18.12 -6.17
C CYS A 270 5.08 -19.35 -5.31
#